data_cce6578a96b6b85abbb3305a157b3486
#
_entry.id   cce6578a96b6b85abbb3305a157b3486
#
_cell.length_a   1.000
_cell.length_b   1.000
_cell.length_c   1.000
_cell.angle_alpha   90.00
_cell.angle_beta   90.00
_cell.angle_gamma   90.00
#
_symmetry.space_group_name_H-M   'P 1'
#
loop_
_entity.id
_entity.type
_entity.pdbx_description
1 polymer ?
#
loop_
_entity_poly.entity_id
_entity_poly.type
_entity_poly.pdbx_seq_one_letter_code
_entity_poly.pdbx_strand_id
1 'polypeptide(L)'
;MFRRSALSAAASLAVVLFAVTGCKIQVSGADPGGTSTAGAVQAGTSGVTRSGPLIVEPGAGFSPVYSLINGARHSIDMTMYEFSDAAAEHDLAAAAKRGVRVRVILDRRARSVNSDAYSYLRSHRVAVTWSSRHYHYTHQKTVIIDGAKAVIMTANLTSRYYATSRDFLVVDTERADVSAITTVFNADFTAKTVRPRDGSDLVWSPTDSQDHLIGLINGATSSLRIYSEEMGDRTVENALIRAAKRGVDVQVCGENESGEYDSAFAKLARAGIRISYYSSSTGFYIHGKVVEADYGTKHGKIFIGSENFSNTSLNQNRELGLIISSHAVMSAIAGTFASDFRNGKRWSSA
;
A
#
# COMPACT_ATOMS: atom_id res chain seq x y z
N MET A 1 15.65 -37.27 -31.38
CA MET A 1 14.29 -36.88 -31.79
C MET A 1 13.42 -36.92 -30.52
N PHE A 2 13.51 -35.88 -29.69
CA PHE A 2 12.64 -35.71 -28.52
C PHE A 2 12.21 -34.23 -28.43
N ARG A 3 10.92 -33.98 -28.67
CA ARG A 3 10.29 -32.67 -28.54
C ARG A 3 10.09 -32.38 -27.05
N ARG A 4 10.62 -31.28 -26.55
CA ARG A 4 10.26 -30.74 -25.25
C ARG A 4 9.14 -29.70 -25.45
N SER A 5 7.99 -29.98 -24.91
CA SER A 5 6.84 -29.06 -24.83
C SER A 5 7.12 -28.03 -23.75
N ALA A 6 7.07 -26.75 -24.13
CA ALA A 6 7.07 -25.63 -23.20
C ALA A 6 5.63 -25.44 -22.73
N LEU A 7 5.35 -25.58 -21.45
CA LEU A 7 4.10 -25.14 -20.83
C LEU A 7 4.24 -23.64 -20.54
N SER A 8 3.44 -22.86 -21.24
CA SER A 8 3.19 -21.46 -20.97
C SER A 8 2.11 -21.38 -19.90
N ALA A 9 2.45 -20.86 -18.72
CA ALA A 9 1.47 -20.50 -17.70
C ALA A 9 0.86 -19.14 -18.09
N ALA A 10 -0.36 -19.18 -18.61
CA ALA A 10 -1.19 -18.00 -18.82
C ALA A 10 -1.96 -17.72 -17.52
N ALA A 11 -1.68 -16.60 -16.87
CA ALA A 11 -2.49 -16.08 -15.78
C ALA A 11 -3.83 -15.62 -16.36
N SER A 12 -4.89 -16.31 -16.06
CA SER A 12 -6.25 -15.97 -16.46
C SER A 12 -6.82 -14.92 -15.54
N LEU A 13 -7.03 -13.72 -16.07
CA LEU A 13 -7.74 -12.63 -15.42
C LEU A 13 -9.25 -12.95 -15.48
N ALA A 14 -9.84 -13.36 -14.37
CA ALA A 14 -11.28 -13.59 -14.28
C ALA A 14 -12.00 -12.24 -14.11
N VAL A 15 -12.66 -11.78 -15.18
CA VAL A 15 -13.59 -10.65 -15.13
C VAL A 15 -14.94 -11.18 -14.66
N VAL A 16 -15.34 -10.87 -13.44
CA VAL A 16 -16.69 -11.17 -12.93
C VAL A 16 -17.58 -9.95 -13.16
N LEU A 17 -18.52 -10.06 -14.11
CA LEU A 17 -19.60 -9.10 -14.30
C LEU A 17 -20.71 -9.40 -13.26
N PHE A 18 -21.00 -8.44 -12.39
CA PHE A 18 -22.21 -8.46 -11.58
C PHE A 18 -23.32 -7.63 -12.23
N ALA A 19 -24.45 -8.27 -12.49
CA ALA A 19 -25.69 -7.63 -12.87
C ALA A 19 -26.34 -7.01 -11.62
N VAL A 20 -26.61 -5.71 -11.66
CA VAL A 20 -27.28 -4.98 -10.59
C VAL A 20 -28.78 -5.03 -10.84
N THR A 21 -29.51 -5.79 -10.02
CA THR A 21 -30.97 -5.71 -9.93
C THR A 21 -31.33 -4.69 -8.85
N GLY A 22 -31.96 -3.60 -9.25
CA GLY A 22 -32.33 -2.52 -8.36
C GLY A 22 -33.49 -2.91 -7.42
N CYS A 23 -33.31 -2.65 -6.13
CA CYS A 23 -34.38 -2.64 -5.15
C CYS A 23 -34.51 -1.23 -4.57
N LYS A 24 -35.67 -0.60 -4.80
CA LYS A 24 -36.01 0.71 -4.23
C LYS A 24 -36.40 0.52 -2.76
N ILE A 25 -35.72 1.20 -1.86
CA ILE A 25 -36.15 1.34 -0.46
C ILE A 25 -36.61 2.77 -0.23
N GLN A 26 -37.87 2.87 0.26
CA GLN A 26 -38.56 4.09 0.61
C GLN A 26 -38.05 4.59 1.98
N VAL A 27 -37.68 5.88 2.05
CA VAL A 27 -37.22 6.50 3.28
C VAL A 27 -38.44 7.20 3.93
N SER A 28 -38.82 6.76 5.12
CA SER A 28 -39.70 7.52 6.02
C SER A 28 -38.85 8.32 7.00
N GLY A 29 -39.12 9.63 7.06
CA GLY A 29 -38.39 10.57 7.90
C GLY A 29 -38.75 10.45 9.39
N ALA A 30 -37.81 10.82 10.24
CA ALA A 30 -38.05 11.32 11.61
C ALA A 30 -36.90 12.27 11.98
N ASP A 31 -37.31 13.32 12.67
CA ASP A 31 -36.71 14.61 12.95
C ASP A 31 -35.60 14.61 14.04
N PRO A 32 -34.86 15.73 14.20
CA PRO A 32 -33.54 15.75 14.81
C PRO A 32 -33.53 16.21 16.28
N GLY A 33 -32.53 15.79 17.01
CA GLY A 33 -32.30 16.33 18.34
C GLY A 33 -31.26 15.54 19.14
N GLY A 34 -30.03 15.96 19.06
CA GLY A 34 -28.97 15.38 19.90
C GLY A 34 -27.59 16.01 19.62
N THR A 35 -27.33 17.17 20.21
CA THR A 35 -25.99 17.77 20.28
C THR A 35 -25.03 16.87 21.04
N SER A 36 -24.06 16.27 20.34
CA SER A 36 -22.90 15.62 20.94
C SER A 36 -21.67 16.47 20.68
N THR A 37 -21.16 17.08 21.70
CA THR A 37 -19.92 17.85 21.75
C THR A 37 -18.74 16.93 21.45
N ALA A 38 -18.09 17.14 20.31
CA ALA A 38 -16.79 16.54 20.02
C ALA A 38 -15.74 17.15 20.94
N GLY A 39 -15.28 16.36 21.91
CA GLY A 39 -14.13 16.71 22.75
C GLY A 39 -12.87 16.79 21.92
N ALA A 40 -12.33 17.99 21.80
CA ALA A 40 -10.99 18.22 21.26
C ALA A 40 -9.95 17.56 22.18
N VAL A 41 -9.27 16.53 21.72
CA VAL A 41 -8.11 15.98 22.40
C VAL A 41 -6.97 16.97 22.20
N GLN A 42 -6.60 17.65 23.28
CA GLN A 42 -5.45 18.55 23.34
C GLN A 42 -4.15 17.78 23.07
N ALA A 43 -3.35 18.32 22.15
CA ALA A 43 -2.01 17.86 21.85
C ALA A 43 -1.09 18.08 23.06
N GLY A 44 -0.61 17.00 23.68
CA GLY A 44 0.49 17.01 24.63
C GLY A 44 1.84 16.87 23.91
N THR A 45 2.63 17.89 24.04
CA THR A 45 4.09 18.09 23.92
C THR A 45 4.99 17.06 23.20
N SER A 46 5.56 17.54 22.11
CA SER A 46 6.95 17.39 21.60
C SER A 46 7.59 15.98 21.65
N GLY A 47 7.22 15.16 20.67
CA GLY A 47 8.15 14.36 19.91
C GLY A 47 7.93 14.76 18.46
N VAL A 48 8.98 15.12 17.73
CA VAL A 48 8.89 15.36 16.29
C VAL A 48 8.49 14.03 15.66
N THR A 49 7.19 13.85 15.38
CA THR A 49 6.71 12.72 14.60
C THR A 49 7.16 12.97 13.18
N ARG A 50 8.17 12.24 12.75
CA ARG A 50 8.81 12.37 11.41
C ARG A 50 7.88 12.04 10.25
N SER A 51 6.76 11.39 10.52
CA SER A 51 5.71 11.11 9.53
C SER A 51 4.43 11.84 9.90
N GLY A 52 3.75 12.39 8.89
CA GLY A 52 2.43 13.01 9.01
C GLY A 52 1.32 12.00 9.33
N PRO A 53 0.05 12.40 9.18
CA PRO A 53 -1.07 11.55 9.53
C PRO A 53 -1.11 10.26 8.68
N LEU A 54 -1.45 9.16 9.33
CA LEU A 54 -1.85 7.91 8.69
C LEU A 54 -3.30 8.04 8.20
N ILE A 55 -3.54 7.62 6.97
CA ILE A 55 -4.86 7.47 6.37
C ILE A 55 -5.15 5.98 6.30
N VAL A 56 -6.28 5.54 6.85
CA VAL A 56 -6.69 4.12 6.92
C VAL A 56 -7.95 3.92 6.09
N GLU A 57 -7.84 3.14 5.01
CA GLU A 57 -8.95 2.79 4.15
C GLU A 57 -9.61 1.47 4.58
N PRO A 58 -10.93 1.33 4.33
CA PRO A 58 -11.83 2.24 3.61
C PRO A 58 -12.43 3.37 4.45
N GLY A 59 -12.08 3.51 5.73
CA GLY A 59 -12.78 4.41 6.66
C GLY A 59 -12.52 5.89 6.43
N ALA A 60 -11.31 6.29 6.04
CA ALA A 60 -10.93 7.70 5.86
C ALA A 60 -11.34 8.27 4.49
N GLY A 61 -11.40 7.44 3.47
CA GLY A 61 -11.57 7.85 2.08
C GLY A 61 -10.36 8.62 1.53
N PHE A 62 -10.31 8.80 0.20
CA PHE A 62 -9.20 9.44 -0.50
C PHE A 62 -9.24 10.98 -0.49
N SER A 63 -10.23 11.61 0.15
CA SER A 63 -10.33 13.07 0.25
C SER A 63 -9.07 13.75 0.82
N PRO A 64 -8.31 13.17 1.77
CA PRO A 64 -7.05 13.76 2.20
C PRO A 64 -5.99 13.81 1.09
N VAL A 65 -5.93 12.81 0.21
CA VAL A 65 -5.01 12.80 -0.95
C VAL A 65 -5.42 13.86 -1.96
N TYR A 66 -6.72 13.94 -2.27
CA TYR A 66 -7.25 14.99 -3.17
C TYR A 66 -6.97 16.39 -2.62
N SER A 67 -7.13 16.58 -1.31
CA SER A 67 -6.82 17.86 -0.65
C SER A 67 -5.35 18.25 -0.80
N LEU A 68 -4.43 17.30 -0.71
CA LEU A 68 -3.00 17.54 -0.93
C LEU A 68 -2.71 17.91 -2.40
N ILE A 69 -3.31 17.21 -3.37
CA ILE A 69 -3.21 17.52 -4.80
C ILE A 69 -3.76 18.93 -5.09
N ASN A 70 -4.92 19.24 -4.55
CA ASN A 70 -5.57 20.54 -4.74
C ASN A 70 -4.84 21.69 -4.04
N GLY A 71 -4.14 21.41 -2.94
CA GLY A 71 -3.32 22.36 -2.20
C GLY A 71 -1.93 22.63 -2.80
N ALA A 72 -1.49 21.86 -3.79
CA ALA A 72 -0.19 22.01 -4.43
C ALA A 72 -0.05 23.38 -5.11
N ARG A 73 1.13 24.01 -4.94
CA ARG A 73 1.43 25.36 -5.45
C ARG A 73 2.51 25.38 -6.53
N HIS A 74 3.43 24.41 -6.51
CA HIS A 74 4.62 24.41 -7.36
C HIS A 74 4.73 23.16 -8.23
N SER A 75 4.57 21.98 -7.63
CA SER A 75 4.74 20.73 -8.36
C SER A 75 4.00 19.56 -7.74
N ILE A 76 3.58 18.65 -8.62
CA ILE A 76 3.09 17.31 -8.27
C ILE A 76 3.83 16.30 -9.13
N ASP A 77 4.49 15.34 -8.50
CA ASP A 77 5.18 14.24 -9.16
C ASP A 77 4.57 12.92 -8.65
N MET A 78 3.92 12.15 -9.51
CA MET A 78 3.19 10.94 -9.14
C MET A 78 3.73 9.72 -9.87
N THR A 79 3.99 8.65 -9.14
CA THR A 79 4.18 7.30 -9.69
C THR A 79 3.02 6.43 -9.24
N MET A 80 2.33 5.77 -10.19
CA MET A 80 1.17 4.95 -9.88
C MET A 80 1.14 3.68 -10.73
N TYR A 81 0.90 2.54 -10.06
CA TYR A 81 0.77 1.26 -10.73
C TYR A 81 -0.53 1.18 -11.52
N GLU A 82 -1.68 1.31 -10.84
CA GLU A 82 -3.00 1.38 -11.47
C GLU A 82 -3.70 2.70 -11.14
N PHE A 83 -4.19 3.38 -12.16
CA PHE A 83 -4.83 4.67 -12.04
C PHE A 83 -6.13 4.72 -12.85
N SER A 84 -7.26 4.70 -12.16
CA SER A 84 -8.61 4.83 -12.72
C SER A 84 -9.53 5.51 -11.70
N ASP A 85 -9.10 6.67 -11.20
CA ASP A 85 -9.83 7.52 -10.25
C ASP A 85 -10.10 8.87 -10.90
N ALA A 86 -11.32 9.05 -11.39
CA ALA A 86 -11.72 10.27 -12.09
C ALA A 86 -11.57 11.55 -11.22
N ALA A 87 -11.75 11.46 -9.89
CA ALA A 87 -11.57 12.62 -9.02
C ALA A 87 -10.10 13.04 -8.95
N ALA A 88 -9.18 12.09 -8.76
CA ALA A 88 -7.75 12.36 -8.78
C ALA A 88 -7.26 12.83 -10.17
N GLU A 89 -7.80 12.27 -11.26
CA GLU A 89 -7.50 12.72 -12.63
C GLU A 89 -7.90 14.18 -12.84
N HIS A 90 -9.11 14.56 -12.43
CA HIS A 90 -9.61 15.92 -12.52
C HIS A 90 -8.80 16.89 -11.65
N ASP A 91 -8.41 16.48 -10.44
CA ASP A 91 -7.62 17.31 -9.53
C ASP A 91 -6.21 17.57 -10.07
N LEU A 92 -5.56 16.56 -10.67
CA LEU A 92 -4.26 16.72 -11.35
C LEU A 92 -4.36 17.65 -12.56
N ALA A 93 -5.40 17.50 -13.39
CA ALA A 93 -5.66 18.38 -14.51
C ALA A 93 -5.95 19.82 -14.07
N ALA A 94 -6.73 20.00 -13.00
CA ALA A 94 -7.00 21.30 -12.41
C ALA A 94 -5.73 21.94 -11.84
N ALA A 95 -4.84 21.16 -11.20
CA ALA A 95 -3.55 21.64 -10.73
C ALA A 95 -2.68 22.14 -11.91
N ALA A 96 -2.59 21.39 -13.00
CA ALA A 96 -1.89 21.81 -14.21
C ALA A 96 -2.48 23.11 -14.80
N LYS A 97 -3.81 23.25 -14.82
CA LYS A 97 -4.51 24.47 -15.26
C LYS A 97 -4.18 25.68 -14.36
N ARG A 98 -3.93 25.47 -13.06
CA ARG A 98 -3.48 26.52 -12.13
C ARG A 98 -2.02 26.92 -12.33
N GLY A 99 -1.26 26.24 -13.19
CA GLY A 99 0.17 26.49 -13.43
C GLY A 99 1.11 25.63 -12.58
N VAL A 100 0.59 24.67 -11.81
CA VAL A 100 1.39 23.69 -11.09
C VAL A 100 2.06 22.74 -12.09
N ARG A 101 3.35 22.47 -11.93
CA ARG A 101 4.06 21.48 -12.75
C ARG A 101 3.61 20.06 -12.34
N VAL A 102 2.83 19.39 -13.18
CA VAL A 102 2.34 18.03 -12.92
C VAL A 102 3.02 17.03 -13.82
N ARG A 103 3.64 16.00 -13.23
CA ARG A 103 4.27 14.87 -13.93
C ARG A 103 3.78 13.56 -13.36
N VAL A 104 3.48 12.60 -14.22
CA VAL A 104 2.92 11.30 -13.84
C VAL A 104 3.65 10.17 -14.56
N ILE A 105 4.06 9.14 -13.80
CA ILE A 105 4.53 7.87 -14.32
C ILE A 105 3.43 6.84 -14.08
N LEU A 106 2.95 6.19 -15.13
CA LEU A 106 1.99 5.08 -15.05
C LEU A 106 2.65 3.78 -15.46
N ASP A 107 2.34 2.68 -14.76
CA ASP A 107 2.90 1.39 -15.13
C ASP A 107 2.49 0.97 -16.54
N ARG A 108 3.49 0.60 -17.32
CA ARG A 108 3.32 0.24 -18.72
C ARG A 108 2.67 -1.13 -18.95
N ARG A 109 2.71 -2.04 -17.96
CA ARG A 109 2.08 -3.36 -18.07
C ARG A 109 0.62 -3.31 -17.65
N ALA A 110 0.23 -2.34 -16.82
CA ALA A 110 -1.16 -2.07 -16.45
C ALA A 110 -1.89 -1.13 -17.44
N ARG A 111 -1.49 -1.14 -18.73
CA ARG A 111 -2.09 -0.25 -19.75
C ARG A 111 -3.59 -0.41 -19.92
N SER A 112 -4.12 -1.61 -19.76
CA SER A 112 -5.56 -1.87 -19.85
C SER A 112 -6.37 -1.06 -18.82
N VAL A 113 -5.78 -0.77 -17.65
CA VAL A 113 -6.38 0.07 -16.61
C VAL A 113 -6.02 1.54 -16.82
N ASN A 114 -4.78 1.83 -17.21
CA ASN A 114 -4.20 3.16 -17.19
C ASN A 114 -4.43 4.01 -18.46
N SER A 115 -4.88 3.41 -19.57
CA SER A 115 -4.92 4.11 -20.87
C SER A 115 -5.84 5.32 -20.89
N ASP A 116 -6.99 5.26 -20.21
CA ASP A 116 -7.95 6.35 -20.19
C ASP A 116 -7.39 7.52 -19.36
N ALA A 117 -6.88 7.26 -18.17
CA ALA A 117 -6.20 8.26 -17.32
C ALA A 117 -4.99 8.89 -18.05
N TYR A 118 -4.16 8.06 -18.72
CA TYR A 118 -3.04 8.55 -19.53
C TYR A 118 -3.49 9.55 -20.60
N SER A 119 -4.52 9.19 -21.36
CA SER A 119 -5.06 10.01 -22.45
C SER A 119 -5.71 11.30 -21.92
N TYR A 120 -6.50 11.18 -20.85
CA TYR A 120 -7.14 12.31 -20.18
C TYR A 120 -6.12 13.33 -19.67
N LEU A 121 -5.15 12.89 -18.86
CA LEU A 121 -4.13 13.74 -18.29
C LEU A 121 -3.28 14.44 -19.37
N ARG A 122 -2.89 13.69 -20.40
CA ARG A 122 -2.11 14.24 -21.52
C ARG A 122 -2.88 15.35 -22.26
N SER A 123 -4.19 15.18 -22.50
CA SER A 123 -5.03 16.19 -23.15
C SER A 123 -5.18 17.46 -22.30
N HIS A 124 -4.97 17.36 -20.97
CA HIS A 124 -5.01 18.47 -20.01
C HIS A 124 -3.62 19.03 -19.64
N ARG A 125 -2.61 18.85 -20.49
CA ARG A 125 -1.24 19.39 -20.34
C ARG A 125 -0.46 18.84 -19.15
N VAL A 126 -0.87 17.69 -18.58
CA VAL A 126 -0.07 16.97 -17.61
C VAL A 126 1.02 16.19 -18.37
N ALA A 127 2.26 16.26 -17.87
CA ALA A 127 3.35 15.48 -18.45
C ALA A 127 3.26 14.02 -17.97
N VAL A 128 2.72 13.14 -18.81
CA VAL A 128 2.53 11.72 -18.49
C VAL A 128 3.49 10.86 -19.31
N THR A 129 4.09 9.87 -18.66
CA THR A 129 4.94 8.86 -19.30
C THR A 129 4.58 7.45 -18.85
N TRP A 130 4.89 6.48 -19.68
CA TRP A 130 4.87 5.07 -19.30
C TRP A 130 6.16 4.70 -18.60
N SER A 131 6.07 3.88 -17.57
CA SER A 131 7.22 3.41 -16.82
C SER A 131 8.26 2.69 -17.67
N SER A 132 9.49 2.68 -17.22
CA SER A 132 10.62 1.99 -17.86
C SER A 132 10.36 0.47 -18.02
N ARG A 133 11.06 -0.15 -18.97
CA ARG A 133 11.10 -1.63 -19.13
C ARG A 133 12.11 -2.29 -18.21
N HIS A 134 12.85 -1.50 -17.45
CA HIS A 134 13.93 -1.99 -16.60
C HIS A 134 13.39 -2.87 -15.47
N TYR A 135 12.24 -2.50 -14.92
CA TYR A 135 11.58 -3.24 -13.86
C TYR A 135 10.50 -4.18 -14.41
N HIS A 136 10.21 -5.25 -13.66
CA HIS A 136 9.11 -6.15 -14.02
C HIS A 136 7.78 -5.38 -14.02
N TYR A 137 7.47 -4.70 -12.90
CA TYR A 137 6.43 -3.67 -12.80
C TYR A 137 7.01 -2.42 -12.13
N THR A 138 6.43 -1.26 -12.41
CA THR A 138 6.54 -0.08 -11.55
C THR A 138 5.31 -0.09 -10.65
N HIS A 139 5.44 -0.82 -9.54
CA HIS A 139 4.33 -1.10 -8.63
C HIS A 139 4.24 -0.09 -7.48
N GLN A 140 5.12 0.89 -7.44
CA GLN A 140 5.12 2.02 -6.51
C GLN A 140 3.82 2.84 -6.62
N LYS A 141 3.33 3.34 -5.47
CA LYS A 141 2.17 4.22 -5.37
C LYS A 141 2.54 5.41 -4.50
N THR A 142 2.94 6.51 -5.15
CA THR A 142 3.52 7.67 -4.45
C THR A 142 3.12 8.96 -5.13
N VAL A 143 2.78 9.98 -4.32
CA VAL A 143 2.52 11.35 -4.79
C VAL A 143 3.42 12.31 -4.02
N ILE A 144 4.29 13.03 -4.73
CA ILE A 144 5.16 14.07 -4.15
C ILE A 144 4.50 15.43 -4.39
N ILE A 145 4.31 16.20 -3.34
CA ILE A 145 3.70 17.52 -3.37
C ILE A 145 4.76 18.60 -3.05
N ASP A 146 4.96 19.51 -3.97
CA ASP A 146 5.83 20.70 -3.86
C ASP A 146 7.28 20.37 -3.44
N GLY A 147 7.74 19.13 -3.63
CA GLY A 147 9.05 18.65 -3.15
C GLY A 147 9.20 18.70 -1.62
N ALA A 148 8.10 18.79 -0.89
CA ALA A 148 8.07 18.96 0.56
C ALA A 148 7.33 17.84 1.30
N LYS A 149 6.49 17.08 0.61
CA LYS A 149 5.72 15.97 1.17
C LYS A 149 5.69 14.83 0.16
N ALA A 150 5.70 13.60 0.65
CA ALA A 150 5.42 12.41 -0.15
C ALA A 150 4.28 11.62 0.50
N VAL A 151 3.25 11.28 -0.27
CA VAL A 151 2.23 10.31 0.15
C VAL A 151 2.68 8.95 -0.34
N ILE A 152 3.03 8.05 0.57
CA ILE A 152 3.44 6.67 0.29
C ILE A 152 2.26 5.76 0.63
N MET A 153 1.83 4.93 -0.33
CA MET A 153 0.57 4.22 -0.25
C MET A 153 0.74 2.72 -0.50
N THR A 154 -0.07 1.92 0.20
CA THR A 154 -0.31 0.54 -0.22
C THR A 154 -1.33 0.49 -1.36
N ALA A 155 -2.24 1.47 -1.41
CA ALA A 155 -3.36 1.58 -2.34
C ALA A 155 -2.97 2.06 -3.74
N ASN A 156 -3.62 1.51 -4.75
CA ASN A 156 -3.72 2.13 -6.06
C ASN A 156 -4.77 3.26 -6.05
N LEU A 157 -4.69 4.21 -6.99
CA LEU A 157 -5.77 5.16 -7.24
C LEU A 157 -6.79 4.56 -8.22
N THR A 158 -7.55 3.58 -7.73
CA THR A 158 -8.60 2.83 -8.43
C THR A 158 -9.89 2.86 -7.63
N SER A 159 -10.75 3.86 -7.89
CA SER A 159 -11.90 4.21 -7.05
C SER A 159 -12.89 3.07 -6.82
N ARG A 160 -12.99 2.11 -7.75
CA ARG A 160 -13.88 0.94 -7.63
C ARG A 160 -13.57 0.04 -6.42
N TYR A 161 -12.36 0.12 -5.85
CA TYR A 161 -11.93 -0.73 -4.74
C TYR A 161 -11.96 -0.02 -3.38
N TYR A 162 -12.10 1.31 -3.35
CA TYR A 162 -11.96 2.09 -2.12
C TYR A 162 -12.86 1.66 -0.97
N ALA A 163 -14.11 1.27 -1.27
CA ALA A 163 -15.06 0.87 -0.24
C ALA A 163 -14.81 -0.53 0.35
N THR A 164 -14.02 -1.36 -0.31
CA THR A 164 -13.90 -2.79 0.00
C THR A 164 -12.48 -3.26 0.24
N SER A 165 -11.48 -2.36 0.17
CA SER A 165 -10.07 -2.71 0.37
C SER A 165 -9.51 -2.11 1.65
N ARG A 166 -8.74 -2.91 2.39
CA ARG A 166 -7.89 -2.45 3.49
C ARG A 166 -6.58 -1.93 2.92
N ASP A 167 -6.37 -0.63 3.05
CA ASP A 167 -5.17 0.05 2.62
C ASP A 167 -4.69 1.07 3.66
N PHE A 168 -3.43 1.46 3.55
CA PHE A 168 -2.78 2.43 4.42
C PHE A 168 -1.97 3.41 3.59
N LEU A 169 -2.06 4.69 3.95
CA LEU A 169 -1.33 5.77 3.30
C LEU A 169 -0.64 6.60 4.39
N VAL A 170 0.64 6.89 4.21
CA VAL A 170 1.43 7.74 5.12
C VAL A 170 1.86 8.99 4.39
N VAL A 171 1.67 10.14 5.03
CA VAL A 171 2.22 11.41 4.53
C VAL A 171 3.59 11.61 5.18
N ASP A 172 4.63 11.45 4.41
CA ASP A 172 6.00 11.67 4.84
C ASP A 172 6.41 13.12 4.54
N THR A 173 7.02 13.77 5.54
CA THR A 173 7.53 15.15 5.45
C THR A 173 9.02 15.23 5.78
N GLU A 174 9.68 14.09 5.98
CA GLU A 174 11.12 14.06 6.22
C GLU A 174 11.85 14.48 4.96
N ARG A 175 12.65 15.54 5.11
CA ARG A 175 13.30 16.19 3.96
C ARG A 175 14.26 15.26 3.21
N ALA A 176 14.96 14.39 3.92
CA ALA A 176 15.90 13.44 3.33
C ALA A 176 15.15 12.42 2.46
N ASP A 177 14.01 11.93 2.95
CA ASP A 177 13.17 10.96 2.26
C ASP A 177 12.52 11.57 1.02
N VAL A 178 11.85 12.72 1.17
CA VAL A 178 11.23 13.41 0.03
C VAL A 178 12.26 13.76 -1.06
N SER A 179 13.49 14.14 -0.67
CA SER A 179 14.59 14.40 -1.62
C SER A 179 15.04 13.14 -2.34
N ALA A 180 15.16 12.01 -1.62
CA ALA A 180 15.53 10.73 -2.19
C ALA A 180 14.44 10.22 -3.18
N ILE A 181 13.17 10.29 -2.78
CA ILE A 181 12.02 9.92 -3.62
C ILE A 181 11.97 10.79 -4.89
N THR A 182 12.17 12.09 -4.76
CA THR A 182 12.21 13.04 -5.90
C THR A 182 13.35 12.70 -6.86
N THR A 183 14.52 12.32 -6.34
CA THR A 183 15.67 11.92 -7.15
C THR A 183 15.36 10.68 -7.98
N VAL A 184 14.75 9.66 -7.36
CA VAL A 184 14.33 8.43 -8.04
C VAL A 184 13.26 8.74 -9.06
N PHE A 185 12.23 9.51 -8.70
CA PHE A 185 11.18 9.92 -9.64
C PHE A 185 11.76 10.61 -10.89
N ASN A 186 12.70 11.55 -10.74
CA ASN A 186 13.32 12.25 -11.86
C ASN A 186 14.07 11.32 -12.81
N ALA A 187 14.75 10.32 -12.27
CA ALA A 187 15.43 9.31 -13.08
C ALA A 187 14.42 8.40 -13.80
N ASP A 188 13.44 7.87 -13.09
CA ASP A 188 12.44 6.96 -13.62
C ASP A 188 11.54 7.66 -14.68
N PHE A 189 11.23 8.97 -14.48
CA PHE A 189 10.45 9.75 -15.44
C PHE A 189 11.17 9.93 -16.79
N THR A 190 12.49 9.96 -16.77
CA THR A 190 13.34 10.07 -17.96
C THR A 190 13.94 8.73 -18.41
N ALA A 191 13.45 7.61 -17.85
CA ALA A 191 13.91 6.25 -18.10
C ALA A 191 15.42 6.06 -17.90
N LYS A 192 16.01 6.79 -16.95
CA LYS A 192 17.41 6.65 -16.52
C LYS A 192 17.51 5.68 -15.36
N THR A 193 18.61 4.94 -15.29
CA THR A 193 18.93 4.12 -14.12
C THR A 193 19.37 4.99 -12.95
N VAL A 194 18.94 4.62 -11.75
CA VAL A 194 19.31 5.25 -10.49
C VAL A 194 19.44 4.18 -9.42
N ARG A 195 20.44 4.30 -8.56
CA ARG A 195 20.46 3.59 -7.30
C ARG A 195 19.77 4.45 -6.25
N PRO A 196 18.61 4.03 -5.73
CA PRO A 196 17.93 4.76 -4.68
C PRO A 196 18.82 4.94 -3.45
N ARG A 197 18.53 5.98 -2.68
CA ARG A 197 19.08 6.18 -1.32
C ARG A 197 17.94 6.00 -0.34
N ASP A 198 18.23 5.44 0.82
CA ASP A 198 17.24 5.10 1.83
C ASP A 198 16.70 6.35 2.56
N GLY A 199 17.22 7.56 2.25
CA GLY A 199 16.83 8.75 2.97
C GLY A 199 17.13 8.60 4.47
N SER A 200 16.08 8.71 5.30
CA SER A 200 16.14 8.40 6.74
C SER A 200 15.52 7.03 7.04
N ASP A 201 14.42 6.69 6.35
CA ASP A 201 13.57 5.57 6.73
C ASP A 201 13.02 4.79 5.51
N LEU A 202 13.47 5.09 4.27
CA LEU A 202 12.93 4.49 3.04
C LEU A 202 13.40 3.06 2.81
N VAL A 203 12.55 2.30 2.14
CA VAL A 203 12.77 0.93 1.70
C VAL A 203 12.48 0.86 0.21
N TRP A 204 13.41 0.31 -0.59
CA TRP A 204 13.30 0.29 -2.04
C TRP A 204 13.39 -1.11 -2.64
N SER A 205 12.47 -1.46 -3.52
CA SER A 205 12.61 -2.59 -4.43
C SER A 205 13.02 -2.09 -5.84
N PRO A 206 13.91 -2.83 -6.52
CA PRO A 206 14.53 -4.13 -6.19
C PRO A 206 15.87 -4.02 -5.45
N THR A 207 16.14 -2.93 -4.73
CA THR A 207 17.47 -2.60 -4.17
C THR A 207 17.75 -3.37 -2.88
N ASP A 208 16.90 -3.20 -1.85
CA ASP A 208 17.17 -3.66 -0.48
C ASP A 208 15.91 -4.02 0.33
N SER A 209 14.73 -3.94 -0.27
CA SER A 209 13.45 -4.14 0.44
C SER A 209 13.38 -5.49 1.16
N GLN A 210 13.87 -6.58 0.54
CA GLN A 210 13.89 -7.89 1.18
C GLN A 210 14.77 -7.90 2.44
N ASP A 211 15.95 -7.29 2.37
CA ASP A 211 16.89 -7.24 3.51
C ASP A 211 16.34 -6.40 4.66
N HIS A 212 15.74 -5.24 4.36
CA HIS A 212 15.10 -4.39 5.36
C HIS A 212 13.93 -5.08 6.06
N LEU A 213 13.04 -5.73 5.31
CA LEU A 213 11.92 -6.49 5.86
C LEU A 213 12.39 -7.67 6.71
N ILE A 214 13.38 -8.42 6.23
CA ILE A 214 13.97 -9.51 7.00
C ILE A 214 14.64 -8.99 8.26
N GLY A 215 15.35 -7.86 8.18
CA GLY A 215 15.96 -7.19 9.33
C GLY A 215 14.93 -6.80 10.38
N LEU A 216 13.80 -6.19 9.96
CA LEU A 216 12.69 -5.82 10.83
C LEU A 216 12.07 -7.05 11.53
N ILE A 217 11.76 -8.11 10.77
CA ILE A 217 11.20 -9.36 11.32
C ILE A 217 12.16 -10.06 12.29
N ASN A 218 13.45 -10.13 11.93
CA ASN A 218 14.46 -10.76 12.77
C ASN A 218 14.76 -9.95 14.05
N GLY A 219 14.60 -8.62 14.01
CA GLY A 219 14.79 -7.72 15.13
C GLY A 219 13.63 -7.74 16.14
N ALA A 220 12.46 -8.26 15.76
CA ALA A 220 11.32 -8.36 16.67
C ALA A 220 11.57 -9.29 17.85
N THR A 221 11.19 -8.83 19.05
CA THR A 221 11.43 -9.52 20.33
C THR A 221 10.17 -9.93 21.06
N SER A 222 9.03 -9.28 20.80
CA SER A 222 7.77 -9.53 21.51
C SER A 222 6.61 -9.85 20.59
N SER A 223 6.41 -9.08 19.52
CA SER A 223 5.23 -9.23 18.66
C SER A 223 5.50 -8.84 17.21
N LEU A 224 4.79 -9.51 16.30
CA LEU A 224 4.71 -9.16 14.89
C LEU A 224 3.26 -9.22 14.44
N ARG A 225 2.76 -8.13 13.84
CA ARG A 225 1.47 -8.05 13.18
C ARG A 225 1.69 -7.74 11.71
N ILE A 226 1.18 -8.59 10.85
CA ILE A 226 1.45 -8.58 9.42
C ILE A 226 0.15 -8.42 8.65
N TYR A 227 0.02 -7.36 7.84
CA TYR A 227 -0.91 -7.35 6.73
C TYR A 227 -0.19 -7.79 5.46
N SER A 228 -0.80 -8.69 4.70
CA SER A 228 -0.18 -9.27 3.51
C SER A 228 -1.20 -9.57 2.43
N GLU A 229 -1.09 -8.89 1.30
CA GLU A 229 -1.83 -9.27 0.10
C GLU A 229 -1.26 -10.55 -0.51
N GLU A 230 0.08 -10.63 -0.62
CA GLU A 230 0.78 -11.81 -1.14
C GLU A 230 1.69 -12.42 -0.07
N MET A 231 1.66 -13.74 0.12
CA MET A 231 2.54 -14.46 1.04
C MET A 231 3.28 -15.58 0.29
N GLY A 232 4.11 -15.19 -0.69
CA GLY A 232 4.80 -16.13 -1.59
C GLY A 232 6.33 -16.09 -1.54
N ASP A 233 6.94 -15.21 -0.72
CA ASP A 233 8.40 -15.15 -0.57
C ASP A 233 8.89 -16.08 0.54
N ARG A 234 9.63 -17.12 0.17
CA ARG A 234 10.15 -18.14 1.11
C ARG A 234 11.10 -17.56 2.15
N THR A 235 11.80 -16.45 1.85
CA THR A 235 12.75 -15.82 2.77
C THR A 235 12.00 -15.11 3.87
N VAL A 236 10.91 -14.40 3.52
CA VAL A 236 9.98 -13.78 4.47
C VAL A 236 9.28 -14.84 5.32
N GLU A 237 8.69 -15.88 4.70
CA GLU A 237 8.05 -16.99 5.44
C GLU A 237 9.01 -17.60 6.48
N ASN A 238 10.25 -17.89 6.07
CA ASN A 238 11.25 -18.47 6.97
C ASN A 238 11.67 -17.51 8.09
N ALA A 239 11.70 -16.19 7.83
CA ALA A 239 11.97 -15.18 8.87
C ALA A 239 10.84 -15.14 9.91
N LEU A 240 9.57 -15.17 9.48
CA LEU A 240 8.40 -15.25 10.38
C LEU A 240 8.43 -16.52 11.23
N ILE A 241 8.76 -17.67 10.63
CA ILE A 241 8.90 -18.94 11.35
C ILE A 241 10.02 -18.86 12.39
N ARG A 242 11.18 -18.27 12.05
CA ARG A 242 12.25 -18.05 13.02
C ARG A 242 11.82 -17.13 14.15
N ALA A 243 11.06 -16.08 13.87
CA ALA A 243 10.53 -15.18 14.89
C ALA A 243 9.59 -15.93 15.86
N ALA A 244 8.65 -16.72 15.35
CA ALA A 244 7.77 -17.56 16.17
C ALA A 244 8.55 -18.56 17.02
N LYS A 245 9.59 -19.22 16.47
CA LYS A 245 10.48 -20.13 17.23
C LYS A 245 11.28 -19.44 18.32
N ARG A 246 11.53 -18.12 18.23
CA ARG A 246 12.13 -17.31 19.29
C ARG A 246 11.14 -16.93 20.39
N GLY A 247 9.86 -17.26 20.25
CA GLY A 247 8.80 -16.89 21.19
C GLY A 247 8.10 -15.57 20.88
N VAL A 248 8.36 -14.96 19.71
CA VAL A 248 7.65 -13.76 19.26
C VAL A 248 6.20 -14.14 18.91
N ASP A 249 5.24 -13.36 19.40
CA ASP A 249 3.81 -13.51 19.05
C ASP A 249 3.56 -13.01 17.62
N VAL A 250 3.46 -13.93 16.66
CA VAL A 250 3.29 -13.62 15.23
C VAL A 250 1.85 -13.82 14.80
N GLN A 251 1.26 -12.77 14.22
CA GLN A 251 -0.08 -12.78 13.66
C GLN A 251 -0.05 -12.28 12.21
N VAL A 252 -0.76 -12.97 11.32
CA VAL A 252 -0.91 -12.60 9.90
C VAL A 252 -2.38 -12.38 9.59
N CYS A 253 -2.72 -11.23 9.05
CA CYS A 253 -4.01 -10.93 8.42
C CYS A 253 -3.76 -10.81 6.92
N GLY A 254 -4.15 -11.83 6.16
CA GLY A 254 -3.76 -11.95 4.76
C GLY A 254 -4.94 -12.05 3.81
N GLU A 255 -4.63 -11.85 2.52
CA GLU A 255 -5.51 -12.23 1.41
C GLU A 255 -5.21 -13.67 1.01
N ASN A 256 -6.25 -14.44 0.66
CA ASN A 256 -6.08 -15.81 0.16
C ASN A 256 -7.19 -16.17 -0.84
N GLU A 257 -7.19 -15.48 -1.97
CA GLU A 257 -8.14 -15.74 -3.03
C GLU A 257 -7.89 -17.12 -3.65
N SER A 258 -8.95 -17.90 -3.76
CA SER A 258 -8.90 -19.25 -4.36
C SER A 258 -7.86 -20.21 -3.76
N GLY A 259 -7.37 -19.95 -2.55
CA GLY A 259 -6.38 -20.80 -1.87
C GLY A 259 -4.94 -20.62 -2.38
N GLU A 260 -4.63 -19.51 -3.02
CA GLU A 260 -3.32 -19.25 -3.62
C GLU A 260 -2.17 -19.39 -2.61
N TYR A 261 -2.41 -18.97 -1.34
CA TYR A 261 -1.40 -19.02 -0.28
C TYR A 261 -1.59 -20.14 0.74
N ASP A 262 -2.44 -21.15 0.45
CA ASP A 262 -2.71 -22.29 1.35
C ASP A 262 -1.44 -22.98 1.83
N SER A 263 -0.49 -23.22 0.92
CA SER A 263 0.80 -23.85 1.26
C SER A 263 1.64 -23.02 2.22
N ALA A 264 1.71 -21.71 2.00
CA ALA A 264 2.43 -20.78 2.86
C ALA A 264 1.74 -20.70 4.24
N PHE A 265 0.42 -20.51 4.27
CA PHE A 265 -0.35 -20.43 5.51
C PHE A 265 -0.26 -21.71 6.33
N ALA A 266 -0.36 -22.89 5.70
CA ALA A 266 -0.18 -24.17 6.40
C ALA A 266 1.23 -24.28 7.00
N LYS A 267 2.28 -23.82 6.30
CA LYS A 267 3.66 -23.82 6.79
C LYS A 267 3.83 -22.87 7.99
N LEU A 268 3.27 -21.66 7.90
CA LEU A 268 3.30 -20.67 8.98
C LEU A 268 2.52 -21.16 10.22
N ALA A 269 1.30 -21.71 10.02
CA ALA A 269 0.47 -22.21 11.10
C ALA A 269 1.12 -23.37 11.86
N ARG A 270 1.79 -24.30 11.16
CA ARG A 270 2.60 -25.36 11.82
C ARG A 270 3.72 -24.83 12.71
N ALA A 271 4.18 -23.62 12.49
CA ALA A 271 5.16 -22.94 13.36
C ALA A 271 4.53 -22.18 14.52
N GLY A 272 3.20 -22.29 14.71
CA GLY A 272 2.48 -21.59 15.77
C GLY A 272 2.04 -20.16 15.44
N ILE A 273 2.20 -19.73 14.19
CA ILE A 273 1.75 -18.41 13.72
C ILE A 273 0.24 -18.42 13.57
N ARG A 274 -0.41 -17.42 14.16
CA ARG A 274 -1.86 -17.27 14.06
C ARG A 274 -2.21 -16.51 12.79
N ILE A 275 -3.14 -17.06 11.98
CA ILE A 275 -3.52 -16.49 10.70
C ILE A 275 -5.01 -16.25 10.66
N SER A 276 -5.39 -15.08 10.20
CA SER A 276 -6.73 -14.72 9.76
C SER A 276 -6.65 -14.27 8.30
N TYR A 277 -7.61 -14.66 7.47
CA TYR A 277 -7.54 -14.35 6.05
C TYR A 277 -8.88 -13.91 5.49
N TYR A 278 -8.80 -13.22 4.36
CA TYR A 278 -9.90 -12.75 3.56
C TYR A 278 -9.81 -13.32 2.14
N SER A 279 -10.88 -13.23 1.41
CA SER A 279 -11.00 -13.61 0.00
C SER A 279 -12.22 -12.91 -0.59
N SER A 280 -12.44 -12.98 -1.90
CA SER A 280 -13.63 -12.42 -2.56
C SER A 280 -14.95 -12.83 -1.89
N SER A 281 -15.02 -14.03 -1.32
CA SER A 281 -16.19 -14.52 -0.58
C SER A 281 -16.49 -13.79 0.72
N THR A 282 -15.56 -12.99 1.24
CA THR A 282 -15.77 -12.14 2.43
C THR A 282 -16.31 -10.77 2.09
N GLY A 283 -16.28 -10.37 0.81
CA GLY A 283 -16.65 -9.03 0.36
C GLY A 283 -15.69 -7.91 0.79
N PHE A 284 -14.53 -8.28 1.34
CA PHE A 284 -13.49 -7.36 1.80
C PHE A 284 -12.11 -7.89 1.42
N TYR A 285 -11.23 -7.01 0.96
CA TYR A 285 -9.92 -7.36 0.41
C TYR A 285 -8.79 -6.78 1.24
N ILE A 286 -7.82 -7.59 1.61
CA ILE A 286 -6.61 -7.15 2.32
C ILE A 286 -5.54 -6.79 1.29
N HIS A 287 -5.47 -5.53 0.93
CA HIS A 287 -4.46 -4.99 0.01
C HIS A 287 -3.27 -4.33 0.74
N GLY A 288 -3.37 -4.15 2.06
CA GLY A 288 -2.30 -3.60 2.89
C GLY A 288 -1.04 -4.46 2.90
N LYS A 289 0.13 -3.82 2.88
CA LYS A 289 1.45 -4.41 3.05
C LYS A 289 2.10 -3.74 4.24
N VAL A 290 2.04 -4.39 5.40
CA VAL A 290 2.48 -3.82 6.68
C VAL A 290 3.18 -4.88 7.52
N VAL A 291 4.29 -4.51 8.14
CA VAL A 291 4.96 -5.28 9.20
C VAL A 291 5.09 -4.40 10.42
N GLU A 292 4.29 -4.63 11.45
CA GLU A 292 4.40 -3.96 12.74
C GLU A 292 5.14 -4.87 13.72
N ALA A 293 6.31 -4.41 14.18
CA ALA A 293 7.16 -5.12 15.13
C ALA A 293 7.14 -4.43 16.50
N ASP A 294 6.98 -5.21 17.56
CA ASP A 294 7.15 -4.80 18.97
C ASP A 294 6.29 -3.59 19.39
N TYR A 295 5.05 -3.51 18.90
CA TYR A 295 4.10 -2.46 19.30
C TYR A 295 3.98 -2.37 20.81
N GLY A 296 3.94 -1.13 21.31
CA GLY A 296 3.84 -0.84 22.76
C GLY A 296 5.17 -0.89 23.51
N THR A 297 6.28 -1.14 22.83
CA THR A 297 7.63 -1.08 23.39
C THR A 297 8.42 0.13 22.85
N LYS A 298 9.54 0.46 23.51
CA LYS A 298 10.44 1.52 23.03
C LYS A 298 11.19 1.18 21.73
N HIS A 299 11.15 -0.07 21.32
CA HIS A 299 11.78 -0.59 20.10
C HIS A 299 10.80 -0.80 18.95
N GLY A 300 9.53 -0.43 19.16
CA GLY A 300 8.48 -0.58 18.17
C GLY A 300 8.83 0.10 16.84
N LYS A 301 8.69 -0.65 15.74
CA LYS A 301 8.87 -0.18 14.36
C LYS A 301 7.78 -0.71 13.47
N ILE A 302 7.48 0.03 12.42
CA ILE A 302 6.48 -0.39 11.45
C ILE A 302 6.96 -0.11 10.04
N PHE A 303 6.83 -1.11 9.17
CA PHE A 303 6.94 -0.98 7.73
C PHE A 303 5.55 -0.77 7.12
N ILE A 304 5.44 0.17 6.17
CA ILE A 304 4.27 0.40 5.33
C ILE A 304 4.78 0.73 3.93
N GLY A 305 4.28 0.04 2.89
CA GLY A 305 4.73 0.29 1.54
C GLY A 305 3.91 -0.41 0.47
N SER A 306 4.43 -0.37 -0.74
CA SER A 306 3.82 -1.05 -1.89
C SER A 306 4.30 -2.49 -2.07
N GLU A 307 5.32 -2.89 -1.33
CA GLU A 307 6.00 -4.18 -1.46
C GLU A 307 5.15 -5.34 -0.95
N ASN A 308 4.75 -6.21 -1.86
CA ASN A 308 4.19 -7.52 -1.54
C ASN A 308 5.27 -8.49 -1.07
N PHE A 309 4.90 -9.50 -0.29
CA PHE A 309 5.85 -10.52 0.17
C PHE A 309 5.98 -11.64 -0.87
N SER A 310 6.37 -11.24 -2.08
CA SER A 310 6.69 -12.11 -3.20
C SER A 310 8.07 -11.76 -3.77
N ASN A 311 8.74 -12.76 -4.37
CA ASN A 311 10.06 -12.53 -4.95
C ASN A 311 10.04 -11.47 -6.08
N THR A 312 8.97 -11.42 -6.85
CA THR A 312 8.83 -10.41 -7.91
C THR A 312 8.75 -9.00 -7.33
N SER A 313 7.93 -8.82 -6.29
CA SER A 313 7.77 -7.53 -5.62
C SER A 313 9.07 -7.08 -4.96
N LEU A 314 9.71 -7.96 -4.19
CA LEU A 314 10.88 -7.61 -3.40
C LEU A 314 12.18 -7.47 -4.22
N ASN A 315 12.28 -8.12 -5.40
CA ASN A 315 13.55 -8.24 -6.11
C ASN A 315 13.50 -7.84 -7.59
N GLN A 316 12.33 -7.49 -8.16
CA GLN A 316 12.21 -7.22 -9.61
C GLN A 316 11.38 -5.98 -9.94
N ASN A 317 10.45 -5.58 -9.05
CA ASN A 317 9.61 -4.40 -9.25
C ASN A 317 10.32 -3.13 -8.80
N ARG A 318 9.86 -1.97 -9.30
CA ARG A 318 10.08 -0.68 -8.65
C ARG A 318 8.99 -0.47 -7.62
N GLU A 319 9.37 -0.51 -6.33
CA GLU A 319 8.46 -0.31 -5.19
C GLU A 319 9.08 0.66 -4.18
N LEU A 320 8.25 1.17 -3.28
CA LEU A 320 8.65 2.06 -2.21
C LEU A 320 7.82 1.81 -0.95
N GLY A 321 8.52 1.65 0.15
CA GLY A 321 7.98 1.68 1.51
C GLY A 321 8.85 2.50 2.45
N LEU A 322 8.48 2.51 3.71
CA LEU A 322 9.25 3.13 4.78
C LEU A 322 9.14 2.32 6.07
N ILE A 323 10.20 2.36 6.90
CA ILE A 323 10.23 1.76 8.25
C ILE A 323 10.38 2.88 9.27
N ILE A 324 9.34 3.16 10.03
CA ILE A 324 9.30 4.27 10.99
C ILE A 324 9.03 3.80 12.41
N SER A 325 9.36 4.66 13.38
CA SER A 325 9.02 4.50 14.80
C SER A 325 8.05 5.62 15.20
N SER A 326 6.77 5.46 14.86
CA SER A 326 5.71 6.41 15.21
C SER A 326 4.64 5.72 16.04
N HIS A 327 4.57 6.06 17.33
CA HIS A 327 3.56 5.49 18.23
C HIS A 327 2.12 5.75 17.72
N ALA A 328 1.86 6.92 17.16
CA ALA A 328 0.53 7.27 16.63
C ALA A 328 0.14 6.38 15.45
N VAL A 329 1.06 6.19 14.49
CA VAL A 329 0.84 5.32 13.33
C VAL A 329 0.65 3.87 13.78
N MET A 330 1.54 3.37 14.65
CA MET A 330 1.47 2.00 15.18
C MET A 330 0.17 1.76 15.95
N SER A 331 -0.24 2.70 16.83
CA SER A 331 -1.49 2.58 17.58
C SER A 331 -2.73 2.49 16.70
N ALA A 332 -2.80 3.31 15.65
CA ALA A 332 -3.91 3.28 14.70
C ALA A 332 -3.96 1.95 13.92
N ILE A 333 -2.79 1.47 13.47
CA ILE A 333 -2.69 0.18 12.77
C ILE A 333 -2.99 -0.99 13.69
N ALA A 334 -2.49 -0.99 14.92
CA ALA A 334 -2.77 -2.04 15.91
C ALA A 334 -4.28 -2.19 16.18
N GLY A 335 -4.99 -1.06 16.32
CA GLY A 335 -6.45 -1.05 16.51
C GLY A 335 -7.21 -1.61 15.30
N THR A 336 -6.81 -1.19 14.09
CA THR A 336 -7.36 -1.69 12.83
C THR A 336 -7.08 -3.18 12.66
N PHE A 337 -5.82 -3.59 12.90
CA PHE A 337 -5.40 -4.98 12.81
C PHE A 337 -6.19 -5.89 13.75
N ALA A 338 -6.39 -5.48 15.00
CA ALA A 338 -7.15 -6.27 15.97
C ALA A 338 -8.60 -6.49 15.54
N SER A 339 -9.21 -5.51 14.85
CA SER A 339 -10.55 -5.63 14.27
C SER A 339 -10.55 -6.60 13.09
N ASP A 340 -9.70 -6.37 12.10
CA ASP A 340 -9.64 -7.18 10.89
C ASP A 340 -9.25 -8.63 11.21
N PHE A 341 -8.29 -8.82 12.11
CA PHE A 341 -7.86 -10.16 12.54
C PHE A 341 -8.98 -10.96 13.22
N ARG A 342 -9.90 -10.30 13.94
CA ARG A 342 -11.08 -10.96 14.54
C ARG A 342 -12.14 -11.31 13.50
N ASN A 343 -12.34 -10.45 12.51
CA ASN A 343 -13.44 -10.55 11.55
C ASN A 343 -13.11 -11.44 10.35
N GLY A 344 -11.84 -11.66 10.04
CA GLY A 344 -11.43 -12.56 8.97
C GLY A 344 -11.65 -14.05 9.32
N LYS A 345 -11.57 -14.90 8.33
CA LYS A 345 -11.63 -16.35 8.49
C LYS A 345 -10.38 -16.85 9.18
N ARG A 346 -10.54 -17.66 10.22
CA ARG A 346 -9.40 -18.29 10.89
C ARG A 346 -8.82 -19.39 10.02
N TRP A 347 -7.52 -19.37 9.82
CA TRP A 347 -6.84 -20.50 9.21
C TRP A 347 -6.79 -21.66 10.21
N SER A 348 -7.35 -22.80 9.82
CA SER A 348 -7.18 -24.07 10.51
C SER A 348 -6.44 -25.02 9.57
N SER A 349 -5.27 -25.52 9.99
CA SER A 349 -4.66 -26.65 9.30
C SER A 349 -5.61 -27.85 9.48
N ALA A 350 -6.24 -28.27 8.36
CA ALA A 350 -6.96 -29.53 8.35
C ALA A 350 -6.01 -30.70 8.65
#